data_59f33f758ec1982e5cdb352a6d2bd5f6
#
_entry.id   59f33f758ec1982e5cdb352a6d2bd5f6
#
_cell.length_a   1.000
_cell.length_b   1.000
_cell.length_c   1.000
_cell.angle_alpha   90.00
_cell.angle_beta   90.00
_cell.angle_gamma   90.00
#
_symmetry.space_group_name_H-M   'P 1'
#
loop_
_entity.id
_entity.type
_entity.pdbx_description
1 polymer ?
#
loop_
_entity_poly.entity_id
_entity_poly.type
_entity_poly.pdbx_seq_one_letter_code
_entity_poly.pdbx_strand_id
1 'polypeptide(L)'
;MKYKRVFLLVLDSVGVGEASDAEKYGDQGANTLGHIVEKTDLFIPNLKKIGFLNTLNMNEDNEVEAYYTIAKPNNAGKDSLNGHYEMMGIESNITFKTFNDGFPTEILDSIEYITGRRIIGNKCCNNSNDIINELGEKELNYGSLIVYTSADSDLQVAAHEDVIPVSTLHEYCEKIRAITLKEEWRVGRVIARPFTGKVGNFKLSNTGRKDYAVKPPEKTILDNLNENNYNVI
;
A
#
# COMPACT_ATOMS: atom_id res chain seq x y z
N MET A 1 -22.19 17.88 -20.91
CA MET A 1 -21.31 16.73 -20.60
C MET A 1 -21.92 15.44 -21.13
N LYS A 2 -21.12 14.56 -21.73
CA LYS A 2 -21.60 13.30 -22.31
C LYS A 2 -21.97 12.26 -21.24
N TYR A 3 -21.25 12.26 -20.10
CA TYR A 3 -21.43 11.31 -19.00
C TYR A 3 -21.82 12.01 -17.71
N LYS A 4 -22.73 11.39 -16.94
CA LYS A 4 -23.20 11.90 -15.64
C LYS A 4 -22.40 11.31 -14.47
N ARG A 5 -21.77 10.16 -14.65
CA ARG A 5 -20.97 9.45 -13.65
C ARG A 5 -19.78 8.78 -14.33
N VAL A 6 -18.66 8.75 -13.64
CA VAL A 6 -17.46 7.99 -14.01
C VAL A 6 -17.08 7.15 -12.82
N PHE A 7 -16.78 5.88 -13.04
CA PHE A 7 -16.29 4.96 -12.04
C PHE A 7 -14.87 4.54 -12.43
N LEU A 8 -13.91 4.73 -11.53
CA LEU A 8 -12.57 4.19 -11.66
C LEU A 8 -12.44 2.98 -10.73
N LEU A 9 -12.26 1.79 -11.33
CA LEU A 9 -12.05 0.54 -10.61
C LEU A 9 -10.60 0.14 -10.74
N VAL A 10 -9.88 0.10 -9.63
CA VAL A 10 -8.49 -0.37 -9.56
C VAL A 10 -8.51 -1.79 -9.03
N LEU A 11 -8.01 -2.73 -9.84
CA LEU A 11 -7.78 -4.12 -9.40
C LEU A 11 -6.40 -4.18 -8.75
N ASP A 12 -6.39 -4.31 -7.44
CA ASP A 12 -5.15 -4.39 -6.67
C ASP A 12 -4.31 -5.59 -7.09
N SER A 13 -2.99 -5.39 -7.15
CA SER A 13 -1.99 -6.40 -7.49
C SER A 13 -2.14 -7.04 -8.88
N VAL A 14 -2.89 -6.43 -9.80
CA VAL A 14 -3.05 -6.96 -11.17
C VAL A 14 -2.21 -6.13 -12.15
N GLY A 15 -1.23 -6.79 -12.77
CA GLY A 15 -0.38 -6.22 -13.80
C GLY A 15 -0.33 -7.09 -15.05
N VAL A 16 -0.04 -6.48 -16.20
CA VAL A 16 0.16 -7.12 -17.49
C VAL A 16 1.57 -6.84 -17.98
N GLY A 17 2.42 -7.88 -17.98
CA GLY A 17 3.83 -7.74 -18.28
C GLY A 17 4.63 -7.08 -17.18
N GLU A 18 5.92 -6.86 -17.42
CA GLU A 18 6.86 -6.24 -16.50
C GLU A 18 7.08 -4.76 -16.80
N ALA A 19 7.43 -3.99 -15.78
CA ALA A 19 7.83 -2.60 -15.92
C ALA A 19 9.21 -2.49 -16.59
N SER A 20 9.51 -1.35 -17.23
CA SER A 20 10.79 -1.11 -17.92
C SER A 20 12.01 -1.12 -16.98
N ASP A 21 11.81 -0.97 -15.69
CA ASP A 21 12.83 -0.96 -14.63
C ASP A 21 12.74 -2.20 -13.71
N ALA A 22 11.99 -3.24 -14.11
CA ALA A 22 11.78 -4.47 -13.33
C ALA A 22 13.10 -5.13 -12.87
N GLU A 23 14.14 -5.09 -13.70
CA GLU A 23 15.46 -5.62 -13.34
C GLU A 23 16.04 -5.02 -12.07
N LYS A 24 15.83 -3.71 -11.84
CA LYS A 24 16.34 -3.01 -10.65
C LYS A 24 15.71 -3.51 -9.35
N TYR A 25 14.54 -4.12 -9.45
CA TYR A 25 13.73 -4.58 -8.31
C TYR A 25 13.61 -6.10 -8.23
N GLY A 26 14.28 -6.83 -9.12
CA GLY A 26 14.20 -8.30 -9.18
C GLY A 26 12.84 -8.82 -9.66
N ASP A 27 12.09 -8.00 -10.39
CA ASP A 27 10.73 -8.31 -10.89
C ASP A 27 10.71 -8.71 -12.37
N GLN A 28 11.86 -9.11 -12.91
CA GLN A 28 11.95 -9.60 -14.28
C GLN A 28 11.00 -10.79 -14.52
N GLY A 29 10.28 -10.76 -15.62
CA GLY A 29 9.29 -11.77 -15.97
C GLY A 29 7.94 -11.60 -15.22
N ALA A 30 7.74 -10.52 -14.50
CA ALA A 30 6.46 -10.25 -13.82
C ALA A 30 5.33 -10.12 -14.85
N ASN A 31 4.26 -10.91 -14.68
CA ASN A 31 3.05 -10.87 -15.50
C ASN A 31 1.89 -11.50 -14.74
N THR A 32 1.37 -10.79 -13.75
CA THR A 32 0.37 -11.33 -12.83
C THR A 32 -0.84 -11.91 -13.55
N LEU A 33 -1.46 -11.15 -14.46
CA LEU A 33 -2.62 -11.61 -15.20
C LEU A 33 -2.29 -12.82 -16.10
N GLY A 34 -1.16 -12.76 -16.82
CA GLY A 34 -0.72 -13.86 -17.67
C GLY A 34 -0.50 -15.15 -16.88
N HIS A 35 0.21 -15.08 -15.75
CA HIS A 35 0.47 -16.24 -14.90
C HIS A 35 -0.80 -16.81 -14.26
N ILE A 36 -1.79 -15.98 -13.93
CA ILE A 36 -3.09 -16.45 -13.43
C ILE A 36 -3.82 -17.21 -14.54
N VAL A 37 -3.88 -16.66 -15.75
CA VAL A 37 -4.55 -17.31 -16.89
C VAL A 37 -3.89 -18.65 -17.24
N GLU A 38 -2.55 -18.71 -17.17
CA GLU A 38 -1.81 -19.95 -17.47
C GLU A 38 -2.03 -21.05 -16.42
N LYS A 39 -2.27 -20.69 -15.17
CA LYS A 39 -2.29 -21.62 -14.04
C LYS A 39 -3.69 -21.91 -13.49
N THR A 40 -4.69 -21.19 -13.93
CA THR A 40 -6.05 -21.32 -13.40
C THR A 40 -7.08 -21.29 -14.52
N ASP A 41 -8.24 -21.90 -14.28
CA ASP A 41 -9.41 -21.71 -15.13
C ASP A 41 -10.14 -20.43 -14.73
N LEU A 42 -9.60 -19.28 -15.21
CA LEU A 42 -10.08 -17.95 -14.81
C LEU A 42 -11.43 -17.64 -15.44
N PHE A 43 -12.49 -17.61 -14.64
CA PHE A 43 -13.84 -17.29 -15.09
C PHE A 43 -14.22 -15.82 -14.87
N ILE A 44 -14.00 -14.98 -15.87
CA ILE A 44 -14.27 -13.53 -15.85
C ILE A 44 -15.04 -13.07 -17.10
N PRO A 45 -16.25 -13.60 -17.33
CA PRO A 45 -16.97 -13.42 -18.61
C PRO A 45 -17.25 -11.95 -18.96
N ASN A 46 -17.54 -11.10 -17.98
CA ASN A 46 -17.81 -9.67 -18.22
C ASN A 46 -16.53 -8.88 -18.55
N LEU A 47 -15.42 -9.15 -17.86
CA LEU A 47 -14.15 -8.51 -18.18
C LEU A 47 -13.62 -8.98 -19.55
N LYS A 48 -13.87 -10.24 -19.90
CA LYS A 48 -13.54 -10.77 -21.23
C LYS A 48 -14.25 -10.02 -22.34
N LYS A 49 -15.55 -9.76 -22.21
CA LYS A 49 -16.36 -8.98 -23.18
C LYS A 49 -15.84 -7.56 -23.42
N ILE A 50 -15.24 -6.93 -22.44
CA ILE A 50 -14.66 -5.58 -22.57
C ILE A 50 -13.19 -5.61 -23.03
N GLY A 51 -12.65 -6.77 -23.39
CA GLY A 51 -11.30 -6.90 -23.95
C GLY A 51 -10.18 -7.01 -22.90
N PHE A 52 -10.50 -7.28 -21.64
CA PHE A 52 -9.47 -7.34 -20.57
C PHE A 52 -8.39 -8.38 -20.85
N LEU A 53 -8.74 -9.58 -21.36
CA LEU A 53 -7.77 -10.60 -21.70
C LEU A 53 -7.00 -10.33 -23.01
N ASN A 54 -7.51 -9.44 -23.86
CA ASN A 54 -6.80 -9.05 -25.09
C ASN A 54 -5.53 -8.25 -24.78
N THR A 55 -5.40 -7.69 -23.57
CA THR A 55 -4.16 -7.07 -23.09
C THR A 55 -3.00 -8.07 -22.99
N LEU A 56 -3.27 -9.37 -22.95
CA LEU A 56 -2.25 -10.43 -22.98
C LEU A 56 -1.84 -10.87 -24.40
N ASN A 57 -2.24 -10.13 -25.46
CA ASN A 57 -2.09 -10.52 -26.86
C ASN A 57 -2.74 -11.89 -27.18
N MET A 58 -3.67 -12.32 -26.37
CA MET A 58 -4.50 -13.48 -26.67
C MET A 58 -5.51 -13.01 -27.73
N ASN A 59 -5.20 -13.26 -29.00
CA ASN A 59 -6.09 -12.96 -30.11
C ASN A 59 -7.36 -13.82 -29.98
N GLU A 60 -8.30 -13.37 -29.21
CA GLU A 60 -9.67 -13.85 -29.29
C GLU A 60 -10.36 -12.98 -30.34
N ASP A 61 -10.78 -13.56 -31.45
CA ASP A 61 -11.55 -12.93 -32.54
C ASP A 61 -12.97 -12.49 -32.11
N ASN A 62 -13.12 -12.03 -30.88
CA ASN A 62 -14.38 -11.58 -30.35
C ASN A 62 -14.51 -10.07 -30.48
N GLU A 63 -15.64 -9.60 -31.00
CA GLU A 63 -16.01 -8.19 -30.92
C GLU A 63 -15.98 -7.77 -29.44
N VAL A 64 -15.16 -6.77 -29.10
CA VAL A 64 -15.09 -6.22 -27.75
C VAL A 64 -16.08 -5.07 -27.60
N GLU A 65 -16.77 -5.03 -26.47
CA GLU A 65 -17.80 -4.02 -26.18
C GLU A 65 -17.22 -2.71 -25.60
N ALA A 66 -15.87 -2.60 -25.49
CA ALA A 66 -15.20 -1.46 -24.88
C ALA A 66 -13.83 -1.19 -25.53
N TYR A 67 -13.17 -0.15 -25.07
CA TYR A 67 -11.78 0.14 -25.43
C TYR A 67 -10.86 -0.40 -24.33
N TYR A 68 -9.75 -1.00 -24.73
CA TYR A 68 -8.70 -1.46 -23.82
C TYR A 68 -7.33 -0.97 -24.31
N THR A 69 -6.41 -0.82 -23.37
CA THR A 69 -5.02 -0.44 -23.64
C THR A 69 -4.11 -0.93 -22.52
N ILE A 70 -2.81 -0.93 -22.77
CA ILE A 70 -1.78 -1.15 -21.78
C ILE A 70 -1.09 0.19 -21.55
N ALA A 71 -1.11 0.68 -20.32
CA ALA A 71 -0.36 1.86 -19.93
C ALA A 71 0.92 1.41 -19.21
N LYS A 72 2.02 2.11 -19.47
CA LYS A 72 3.28 1.92 -18.75
C LYS A 72 3.45 3.05 -17.75
N PRO A 73 3.89 2.75 -16.51
CA PRO A 73 4.24 3.80 -15.56
C PRO A 73 5.36 4.68 -16.12
N ASN A 74 5.26 5.99 -15.90
CA ASN A 74 6.29 6.95 -16.25
C ASN A 74 7.22 7.24 -15.06
N ASN A 75 6.70 7.11 -13.84
CA ASN A 75 7.49 7.24 -12.63
C ASN A 75 8.47 6.08 -12.47
N ALA A 76 9.70 6.40 -12.06
CA ALA A 76 10.65 5.41 -11.63
C ALA A 76 10.33 4.97 -10.19
N GLY A 77 10.26 3.68 -9.95
CA GLY A 77 10.03 3.15 -8.60
C GLY A 77 8.96 2.08 -8.55
N LYS A 78 8.94 1.35 -7.44
CA LYS A 78 8.09 0.17 -7.22
C LYS A 78 6.96 0.42 -6.22
N ASP A 79 6.88 1.61 -5.63
CA ASP A 79 5.88 1.88 -4.61
C ASP A 79 4.48 2.15 -5.20
N SER A 80 3.47 1.66 -4.49
CA SER A 80 2.08 1.80 -4.92
C SER A 80 1.58 3.25 -4.87
N LEU A 81 2.18 4.12 -4.05
CA LEU A 81 1.72 5.50 -3.88
C LEU A 81 2.02 6.35 -5.11
N ASN A 82 3.22 6.22 -5.71
CA ASN A 82 3.56 6.88 -6.97
C ASN A 82 2.65 6.41 -8.11
N GLY A 83 2.32 5.11 -8.17
CA GLY A 83 1.37 4.59 -9.14
C GLY A 83 -0.02 5.22 -9.00
N HIS A 84 -0.50 5.42 -7.75
CA HIS A 84 -1.77 6.12 -7.52
C HIS A 84 -1.71 7.60 -7.90
N TYR A 85 -0.60 8.30 -7.65
CA TYR A 85 -0.43 9.67 -8.08
C TYR A 85 -0.51 9.78 -9.60
N GLU A 86 0.16 8.88 -10.31
CA GLU A 86 0.17 8.86 -11.77
C GLU A 86 -1.23 8.60 -12.36
N MET A 87 -1.99 7.66 -11.78
CA MET A 87 -3.40 7.45 -12.14
C MET A 87 -4.27 8.69 -11.91
N MET A 88 -3.89 9.55 -10.95
CA MET A 88 -4.59 10.79 -10.62
C MET A 88 -4.01 12.02 -11.35
N GLY A 89 -3.17 11.79 -12.37
CA GLY A 89 -2.63 12.82 -13.24
C GLY A 89 -1.42 13.57 -12.71
N ILE A 90 -0.71 13.02 -11.72
CA ILE A 90 0.49 13.61 -11.15
C ILE A 90 1.72 12.80 -11.55
N GLU A 91 2.66 13.43 -12.22
CA GLU A 91 3.98 12.91 -12.46
C GLU A 91 4.89 13.27 -11.27
N SER A 92 5.24 12.27 -10.46
CA SER A 92 6.00 12.47 -9.23
C SER A 92 7.43 11.94 -9.36
N ASN A 93 8.39 12.76 -9.00
CA ASN A 93 9.80 12.36 -8.86
C ASN A 93 10.18 12.04 -7.40
N ILE A 94 9.19 11.88 -6.52
CA ILE A 94 9.43 11.52 -5.12
C ILE A 94 9.90 10.08 -5.05
N THR A 95 11.10 9.87 -4.49
CA THR A 95 11.61 8.54 -4.21
C THR A 95 11.22 8.14 -2.78
N PHE A 96 10.53 7.03 -2.66
CA PHE A 96 10.22 6.42 -1.37
C PHE A 96 11.22 5.31 -1.06
N LYS A 97 11.60 5.20 0.22
CA LYS A 97 12.55 4.19 0.69
C LYS A 97 11.82 2.90 1.05
N THR A 98 12.46 1.77 0.79
CA THR A 98 12.08 0.46 1.31
C THR A 98 13.14 -0.02 2.30
N PHE A 99 12.73 -0.77 3.33
CA PHE A 99 13.58 -1.20 4.42
C PHE A 99 13.46 -2.71 4.62
N ASN A 100 13.81 -3.50 3.60
CA ASN A 100 13.63 -4.95 3.57
C ASN A 100 14.33 -5.69 4.75
N ASP A 101 15.40 -5.12 5.28
CA ASP A 101 16.15 -5.66 6.43
C ASP A 101 15.74 -5.04 7.78
N GLY A 102 14.67 -4.22 7.77
CA GLY A 102 14.23 -3.41 8.90
C GLY A 102 14.77 -1.99 8.87
N PHE A 103 14.24 -1.15 9.75
CA PHE A 103 14.59 0.28 9.81
C PHE A 103 15.94 0.49 10.50
N PRO A 104 16.72 1.52 10.11
CA PRO A 104 17.91 1.96 10.82
C PRO A 104 17.61 2.33 12.28
N THR A 105 18.61 2.15 13.14
CA THR A 105 18.49 2.43 14.58
C THR A 105 18.05 3.87 14.85
N GLU A 106 18.49 4.82 14.05
CA GLU A 106 18.18 6.25 14.20
C GLU A 106 16.67 6.54 14.05
N ILE A 107 15.96 5.81 13.16
CA ILE A 107 14.51 5.91 13.06
C ILE A 107 13.86 5.33 14.32
N LEU A 108 14.31 4.14 14.75
CA LEU A 108 13.74 3.45 15.91
C LEU A 108 13.92 4.28 17.19
N ASP A 109 15.11 4.80 17.43
CA ASP A 109 15.41 5.68 18.58
C ASP A 109 14.53 6.95 18.56
N SER A 110 14.34 7.51 17.37
CA SER A 110 13.45 8.67 17.19
C SER A 110 12.00 8.32 17.52
N ILE A 111 11.52 7.13 17.11
CA ILE A 111 10.17 6.67 17.42
C ILE A 111 10.02 6.40 18.92
N GLU A 112 11.00 5.73 19.55
CA GLU A 112 11.00 5.50 21.01
C GLU A 112 10.95 6.83 21.77
N TYR A 113 11.75 7.81 21.35
CA TYR A 113 11.79 9.14 21.97
C TYR A 113 10.44 9.87 21.90
N ILE A 114 9.80 9.90 20.71
CA ILE A 114 8.56 10.67 20.52
C ILE A 114 7.30 9.97 21.07
N THR A 115 7.35 8.65 21.23
CA THR A 115 6.22 7.84 21.72
C THR A 115 6.36 7.48 23.20
N GLY A 116 7.58 7.50 23.74
CA GLY A 116 7.90 6.99 25.08
C GLY A 116 7.72 5.47 25.20
N ARG A 117 7.69 4.73 24.09
CA ARG A 117 7.44 3.29 24.04
C ARG A 117 8.64 2.58 23.42
N ARG A 118 9.01 1.44 23.99
CA ARG A 118 10.03 0.57 23.39
C ARG A 118 9.49 -0.07 22.11
N ILE A 119 10.36 -0.26 21.14
CA ILE A 119 10.04 -0.93 19.90
C ILE A 119 10.45 -2.40 19.94
N ILE A 120 9.60 -3.25 19.42
CA ILE A 120 9.87 -4.65 19.10
C ILE A 120 9.49 -4.93 17.65
N GLY A 121 10.11 -5.96 17.06
CA GLY A 121 9.88 -6.35 15.65
C GLY A 121 11.02 -5.91 14.76
N ASN A 122 10.88 -4.79 14.09
CA ASN A 122 11.86 -4.22 13.15
C ASN A 122 12.33 -5.21 12.08
N LYS A 123 11.40 -5.76 11.32
CA LYS A 123 11.67 -6.67 10.21
C LYS A 123 10.65 -6.48 9.09
N CYS A 124 10.97 -6.99 7.91
CA CYS A 124 10.00 -7.11 6.82
C CYS A 124 9.05 -8.27 7.10
N CYS A 125 7.74 -8.01 7.02
CA CYS A 125 6.69 -9.01 7.21
C CYS A 125 5.47 -8.65 6.36
N ASN A 126 5.22 -9.41 5.31
CA ASN A 126 4.11 -9.13 4.39
C ASN A 126 2.74 -9.55 4.97
N ASN A 127 2.71 -10.49 5.91
CA ASN A 127 1.48 -10.89 6.59
C ASN A 127 1.46 -10.36 8.03
N SER A 128 0.73 -9.26 8.24
CA SER A 128 0.64 -8.62 9.56
C SER A 128 0.10 -9.55 10.66
N ASN A 129 -0.67 -10.59 10.34
CA ASN A 129 -1.13 -11.56 11.34
C ASN A 129 0.03 -12.38 11.91
N ASP A 130 1.06 -12.68 11.12
CA ASP A 130 2.18 -13.48 11.60
C ASP A 130 2.98 -12.71 12.65
N ILE A 131 3.29 -11.44 12.40
CA ILE A 131 4.08 -10.64 13.33
C ILE A 131 3.33 -10.31 14.63
N ILE A 132 2.00 -10.06 14.56
CA ILE A 132 1.23 -9.82 15.79
C ILE A 132 1.08 -11.12 16.61
N ASN A 133 0.98 -12.29 16.00
CA ASN A 133 0.95 -13.55 16.73
C ASN A 133 2.31 -13.94 17.30
N GLU A 134 3.41 -13.52 16.68
CA GLU A 134 4.77 -13.71 17.20
C GLU A 134 5.10 -12.80 18.38
N LEU A 135 4.69 -11.53 18.31
CA LEU A 135 5.16 -10.48 19.24
C LEU A 135 4.07 -9.95 20.18
N GLY A 136 2.80 -10.26 19.93
CA GLY A 136 1.67 -9.69 20.67
C GLY A 136 1.70 -10.00 22.17
N GLU A 137 2.20 -11.17 22.59
CA GLU A 137 2.36 -11.47 24.02
C GLU A 137 3.38 -10.54 24.68
N LYS A 138 4.48 -10.23 24.00
CA LYS A 138 5.48 -9.27 24.50
C LYS A 138 4.90 -7.86 24.56
N GLU A 139 4.14 -7.49 23.56
CA GLU A 139 3.46 -6.18 23.53
C GLU A 139 2.48 -6.05 24.69
N LEU A 140 1.62 -7.05 24.94
CA LEU A 140 0.68 -7.07 26.08
C LEU A 140 1.40 -6.92 27.43
N ASN A 141 2.54 -7.59 27.61
CA ASN A 141 3.26 -7.62 28.87
C ASN A 141 4.05 -6.33 29.15
N TYR A 142 4.57 -5.67 28.11
CA TYR A 142 5.50 -4.55 28.25
C TYR A 142 4.99 -3.23 27.70
N GLY A 143 3.87 -3.22 26.99
CA GLY A 143 3.30 -2.01 26.36
C GLY A 143 4.22 -1.44 25.27
N SER A 144 4.96 -2.30 24.58
CA SER A 144 5.85 -1.94 23.48
C SER A 144 5.06 -1.64 22.21
N LEU A 145 5.66 -0.99 21.21
CA LEU A 145 5.12 -0.89 19.86
C LEU A 145 5.73 -1.98 18.98
N ILE A 146 4.91 -2.71 18.24
CA ILE A 146 5.40 -3.62 17.19
C ILE A 146 5.57 -2.78 15.92
N VAL A 147 6.84 -2.49 15.54
CA VAL A 147 7.18 -1.75 14.33
C VAL A 147 7.75 -2.72 13.30
N TYR A 148 7.25 -2.66 12.08
CA TYR A 148 7.67 -3.52 10.97
C TYR A 148 7.39 -2.86 9.62
N THR A 149 7.86 -3.44 8.55
CA THR A 149 7.64 -3.00 7.17
C THR A 149 7.14 -4.18 6.32
N SER A 150 6.76 -3.91 5.09
CA SER A 150 6.49 -4.92 4.06
C SER A 150 7.45 -4.76 2.89
N ALA A 151 7.21 -5.48 1.80
CA ALA A 151 7.97 -5.29 0.55
C ALA A 151 7.68 -3.94 -0.14
N ASP A 152 6.65 -3.23 0.30
CA ASP A 152 6.30 -1.88 -0.18
C ASP A 152 6.97 -0.80 0.69
N SER A 153 6.86 0.46 0.30
CA SER A 153 7.41 1.59 1.07
C SER A 153 6.47 1.98 2.21
N ASP A 154 6.49 1.22 3.27
CA ASP A 154 5.65 1.46 4.45
C ASP A 154 6.40 1.30 5.78
N LEU A 155 5.87 1.94 6.82
CA LEU A 155 6.20 1.72 8.22
C LEU A 155 4.91 1.40 8.95
N GLN A 156 4.78 0.18 9.44
CA GLN A 156 3.58 -0.29 10.12
C GLN A 156 3.81 -0.33 11.63
N VAL A 157 2.83 0.15 12.38
CA VAL A 157 2.87 0.22 13.85
C VAL A 157 1.68 -0.53 14.39
N ALA A 158 1.91 -1.69 15.01
CA ALA A 158 0.85 -2.46 15.63
C ALA A 158 0.89 -2.35 17.16
N ALA A 159 -0.30 -2.32 17.75
CA ALA A 159 -0.50 -2.34 19.19
C ALA A 159 -1.86 -2.96 19.54
N HIS A 160 -1.93 -3.63 20.69
CA HIS A 160 -3.17 -4.20 21.22
C HIS A 160 -4.06 -3.10 21.80
N GLU A 161 -5.35 -3.10 21.44
CA GLU A 161 -6.28 -2.03 21.80
C GLU A 161 -6.48 -1.88 23.33
N ASP A 162 -6.33 -2.95 24.11
CA ASP A 162 -6.42 -2.91 25.58
C ASP A 162 -5.17 -2.31 26.23
N VAL A 163 -4.03 -2.23 25.53
CA VAL A 163 -2.75 -1.71 26.05
C VAL A 163 -2.51 -0.29 25.57
N ILE A 164 -2.72 -0.07 24.28
CA ILE A 164 -2.57 1.22 23.62
C ILE A 164 -3.88 1.53 22.89
N PRO A 165 -4.73 2.41 23.43
CA PRO A 165 -5.98 2.79 22.79
C PRO A 165 -5.76 3.24 21.33
N VAL A 166 -6.71 2.95 20.45
CA VAL A 166 -6.62 3.28 19.01
C VAL A 166 -6.31 4.76 18.77
N SER A 167 -6.92 5.66 19.57
CA SER A 167 -6.64 7.11 19.47
C SER A 167 -5.17 7.44 19.76
N THR A 168 -4.58 6.81 20.78
CA THR A 168 -3.17 6.99 21.13
C THR A 168 -2.26 6.41 20.06
N LEU A 169 -2.60 5.25 19.50
CA LEU A 169 -1.86 4.68 18.36
C LEU A 169 -1.89 5.62 17.14
N HIS A 170 -3.03 6.24 16.87
CA HIS A 170 -3.15 7.25 15.82
C HIS A 170 -2.27 8.47 16.09
N GLU A 171 -2.24 9.00 17.29
CA GLU A 171 -1.33 10.11 17.67
C GLU A 171 0.15 9.73 17.47
N TYR A 172 0.53 8.50 17.83
CA TYR A 172 1.88 8.01 17.59
C TYR A 172 2.19 7.95 16.09
N CYS A 173 1.29 7.41 15.28
CA CYS A 173 1.49 7.32 13.84
C CYS A 173 1.58 8.71 13.18
N GLU A 174 0.84 9.70 13.65
CA GLU A 174 0.96 11.09 13.17
C GLU A 174 2.34 11.68 13.46
N LYS A 175 2.86 11.49 14.68
CA LYS A 175 4.21 11.92 15.05
C LYS A 175 5.28 11.18 14.24
N ILE A 176 5.13 9.86 14.06
CA ILE A 176 6.03 9.04 13.25
C ILE A 176 5.98 9.51 11.79
N ARG A 177 4.81 9.82 11.24
CA ARG A 177 4.69 10.38 9.89
C ARG A 177 5.49 11.67 9.74
N ALA A 178 5.47 12.55 10.74
CA ALA A 178 6.22 13.81 10.68
C ALA A 178 7.74 13.59 10.56
N ILE A 179 8.31 12.65 11.30
CA ILE A 179 9.76 12.37 11.23
C ILE A 179 10.15 11.60 9.96
N THR A 180 9.27 10.74 9.44
CA THR A 180 9.52 9.96 8.22
C THR A 180 9.26 10.73 6.92
N LEU A 181 9.06 12.05 6.98
CA LEU A 181 9.08 12.93 5.80
C LEU A 181 10.52 13.31 5.38
N LYS A 182 11.50 13.12 6.24
CA LYS A 182 12.92 13.33 5.89
C LYS A 182 13.30 12.42 4.72
N GLU A 183 14.09 12.93 3.79
CA GLU A 183 14.45 12.22 2.56
C GLU A 183 15.10 10.85 2.82
N GLU A 184 15.99 10.81 3.80
CA GLU A 184 16.68 9.58 4.21
C GLU A 184 15.77 8.48 4.78
N TRP A 185 14.59 8.88 5.32
CA TRP A 185 13.62 8.00 6.00
C TRP A 185 12.25 7.96 5.32
N ARG A 186 12.12 8.59 4.16
CA ARG A 186 10.83 8.80 3.52
C ARG A 186 10.21 7.49 3.05
N VAL A 187 9.27 6.98 3.84
CA VAL A 187 8.36 5.91 3.42
C VAL A 187 7.07 6.52 2.86
N GLY A 188 6.45 5.82 1.92
CA GLY A 188 5.19 6.25 1.32
C GLY A 188 4.06 6.36 2.34
N ARG A 189 3.98 5.39 3.26
CA ARG A 189 2.91 5.31 4.26
C ARG A 189 3.44 4.98 5.64
N VAL A 190 2.81 5.57 6.68
CA VAL A 190 2.85 5.08 8.05
C VAL A 190 1.46 4.52 8.35
N ILE A 191 1.36 3.29 8.83
CA ILE A 191 0.10 2.57 8.96
C ILE A 191 -0.14 2.16 10.41
N ALA A 192 -1.23 2.65 11.00
CA ALA A 192 -1.73 2.17 12.28
C ALA A 192 -2.40 0.80 12.13
N ARG A 193 -1.93 -0.18 12.88
CA ARG A 193 -2.41 -1.57 12.88
C ARG A 193 -2.88 -2.00 14.26
N PRO A 194 -4.01 -1.51 14.77
CA PRO A 194 -4.55 -2.01 16.03
C PRO A 194 -4.92 -3.48 15.89
N PHE A 195 -4.77 -4.22 16.99
CA PHE A 195 -5.16 -5.60 17.05
C PHE A 195 -5.82 -5.94 18.39
N THR A 196 -6.55 -7.04 18.41
CA THR A 196 -7.29 -7.56 19.58
C THR A 196 -7.03 -9.03 19.73
N GLY A 197 -7.57 -9.63 20.81
CA GLY A 197 -7.51 -11.08 21.04
C GLY A 197 -6.68 -11.46 22.24
N LYS A 198 -6.23 -12.70 22.25
CA LYS A 198 -5.45 -13.28 23.35
C LYS A 198 -4.23 -14.01 22.79
N VAL A 199 -3.29 -14.30 23.64
CA VAL A 199 -2.09 -15.10 23.31
C VAL A 199 -2.49 -16.33 22.50
N GLY A 200 -1.88 -16.49 21.34
CA GLY A 200 -2.14 -17.57 20.39
C GLY A 200 -3.34 -17.36 19.45
N ASN A 201 -4.08 -16.25 19.58
CA ASN A 201 -5.20 -15.92 18.70
C ASN A 201 -5.43 -14.41 18.61
N PHE A 202 -4.39 -13.69 18.21
CA PHE A 202 -4.49 -12.26 17.91
C PHE A 202 -5.08 -12.04 16.52
N LYS A 203 -5.83 -10.96 16.35
CA LYS A 203 -6.46 -10.56 15.09
C LYS A 203 -6.35 -9.06 14.89
N LEU A 204 -6.01 -8.65 13.67
CA LEU A 204 -6.05 -7.25 13.29
C LEU A 204 -7.47 -6.69 13.40
N SER A 205 -7.57 -5.48 13.91
CA SER A 205 -8.82 -4.72 13.95
C SER A 205 -8.94 -3.87 12.68
N ASN A 206 -9.98 -4.11 11.91
CA ASN A 206 -10.22 -3.35 10.69
C ASN A 206 -10.77 -1.94 10.96
N THR A 207 -11.46 -1.75 12.10
CA THR A 207 -12.12 -0.48 12.42
C THR A 207 -11.17 0.63 12.83
N GLY A 208 -9.99 0.29 13.33
CA GLY A 208 -8.99 1.25 13.81
C GLY A 208 -7.78 1.41 12.89
N ARG A 209 -7.73 0.66 11.77
CA ARG A 209 -6.68 0.84 10.78
C ARG A 209 -6.75 2.25 10.18
N LYS A 210 -5.59 2.91 10.09
CA LYS A 210 -5.47 4.21 9.42
C LYS A 210 -4.10 4.34 8.75
N ASP A 211 -4.12 4.73 7.49
CA ASP A 211 -2.93 4.94 6.68
C ASP A 211 -2.62 6.43 6.59
N TYR A 212 -1.41 6.81 7.01
CA TYR A 212 -0.88 8.18 6.92
C TYR A 212 0.08 8.25 5.73
N ALA A 213 -0.48 8.43 4.56
CA ALA A 213 0.27 8.55 3.31
C ALA A 213 0.98 9.92 3.19
N VAL A 214 2.04 9.97 2.42
CA VAL A 214 2.57 11.25 1.93
C VAL A 214 1.49 11.89 1.06
N LYS A 215 1.30 13.19 1.22
CA LYS A 215 0.34 13.92 0.38
C LYS A 215 0.88 14.05 -1.05
N PRO A 216 -0.01 14.04 -2.06
CA PRO A 216 0.39 14.34 -3.43
C PRO A 216 1.13 15.68 -3.49
N PRO A 217 2.20 15.80 -4.32
CA PRO A 217 2.96 17.04 -4.44
C PRO A 217 2.18 18.16 -5.11
N GLU A 218 1.14 17.82 -5.87
CA GLU A 218 0.30 18.73 -6.62
C GLU A 218 -1.18 18.35 -6.48
N LYS A 219 -2.06 19.20 -7.03
CA LYS A 219 -3.50 18.92 -7.07
C LYS A 219 -3.79 17.75 -8.00
N THR A 220 -4.53 16.79 -7.48
CA THR A 220 -5.01 15.64 -8.22
C THR A 220 -6.21 15.98 -9.10
N ILE A 221 -6.56 15.08 -10.02
CA ILE A 221 -7.83 15.19 -10.77
C ILE A 221 -9.04 15.22 -9.81
N LEU A 222 -8.96 14.56 -8.65
CA LEU A 222 -10.02 14.56 -7.65
C LEU A 222 -10.21 15.94 -7.02
N ASP A 223 -9.11 16.65 -6.72
CA ASP A 223 -9.15 18.03 -6.22
C ASP A 223 -9.77 18.95 -7.26
N ASN A 224 -9.35 18.82 -8.53
CA ASN A 224 -9.90 19.61 -9.63
C ASN A 224 -11.40 19.36 -9.84
N LEU A 225 -11.86 18.12 -9.71
CA LEU A 225 -13.29 17.80 -9.79
C LEU A 225 -14.07 18.44 -8.64
N ASN A 226 -13.56 18.33 -7.41
CA ASN A 226 -14.19 18.95 -6.24
C ASN A 226 -14.30 20.47 -6.38
N GLU A 227 -13.22 21.15 -6.81
CA GLU A 227 -13.20 22.60 -7.02
C GLU A 227 -14.18 23.06 -8.10
N ASN A 228 -14.53 22.18 -9.05
CA ASN A 228 -15.53 22.43 -10.08
C ASN A 228 -16.93 21.89 -9.70
N ASN A 229 -17.19 21.65 -8.41
CA ASN A 229 -18.47 21.22 -7.85
C ASN A 229 -18.97 19.85 -8.37
N TYR A 230 -18.06 18.95 -8.74
CA TYR A 230 -18.41 17.56 -8.96
C TYR A 230 -18.30 16.78 -7.65
N ASN A 231 -19.23 15.86 -7.43
CA ASN A 231 -19.15 14.93 -6.32
C ASN A 231 -18.05 13.91 -6.58
N VAL A 232 -17.09 13.84 -5.68
CA VAL A 232 -16.05 12.82 -5.62
C VAL A 232 -16.33 11.95 -4.41
N ILE A 233 -16.42 10.62 -4.61
CA ILE A 233 -16.77 9.64 -3.57
C ILE A 233 -15.66 8.59 -3.52
#